data_e9fa096d3e28adbdb720ba89bfe03290
#
_entry.id   e9fa096d3e28adbdb720ba89bfe03290
#
_cell.length_a   1.000
_cell.length_b   1.000
_cell.length_c   1.000
_cell.angle_alpha   90.00
_cell.angle_beta   90.00
_cell.angle_gamma   90.00
#
_symmetry.space_group_name_H-M   'P 1'
#
loop_
_entity.id
_entity.type
_entity.pdbx_description
1 polymer ?
#
loop_
_entity_poly.entity_id
_entity_poly.type
_entity_poly.pdbx_seq_one_letter_code
_entity_poly.pdbx_strand_id
1 'polypeptide(L)'
;MPHVWPKDTDFALWELDVLDRDCPACGRMMHICDHRYRHFFTLDGPVELVCKLNHCPDPRCPGHARTRSPEVEPTIALPGWGIAWDVFCWIGHRRFSRHWSIPQIRGELHDAFAIDLTEPGIANYIRRYQAMLAARQQDREALRRHYQGAEALILSIDGLQPEKGHEALYVVRELTGKRVWFAEPLLSATAAEVRRLIARAKDWAEALGKPVALWVSDKQDGFVTGVAAEFPGVPHRYCANHFLRDLAQPVLEADSHAKVQMRRKVRGLRGSERSVLKRRRASAPEGTAAEVTALDDPAGDVVLEYCAAVRGILNSDQGGPLHPPGLEMSAALTEVRQSLGRNLAAEKGASRRRN
;
A
#
# COMPACT_ATOMS: atom_id res chain seq x y z
N MET A 1 -5.46 15.37 22.95
CA MET A 1 -6.18 16.55 23.44
C MET A 1 -7.57 16.49 22.83
N PRO A 2 -8.63 16.93 23.52
CA PRO A 2 -9.93 17.05 22.92
C PRO A 2 -9.85 18.06 21.76
N HIS A 3 -10.58 17.80 20.67
CA HIS A 3 -10.67 18.71 19.53
C HIS A 3 -11.37 20.00 19.97
N VAL A 4 -10.77 21.14 19.66
CA VAL A 4 -11.39 22.45 19.93
C VAL A 4 -12.19 22.85 18.70
N TRP A 5 -13.50 22.83 18.82
CA TRP A 5 -14.42 23.22 17.76
C TRP A 5 -14.50 24.75 17.63
N PRO A 6 -14.47 25.31 16.42
CA PRO A 6 -14.81 26.72 16.20
C PRO A 6 -16.21 27.05 16.73
N LYS A 7 -16.40 28.26 17.25
CA LYS A 7 -17.70 28.69 17.83
C LYS A 7 -18.86 28.65 16.84
N ASP A 8 -18.54 28.86 15.56
CA ASP A 8 -19.54 28.96 14.48
C ASP A 8 -19.62 27.61 13.68
N THR A 9 -19.22 26.49 14.30
CA THR A 9 -19.34 25.18 13.64
C THR A 9 -20.80 24.80 13.50
N ASP A 10 -21.27 24.62 12.26
CA ASP A 10 -22.60 24.11 11.97
C ASP A 10 -22.62 22.59 12.11
N PHE A 11 -23.25 22.09 13.16
CA PHE A 11 -23.34 20.66 13.45
C PHE A 11 -24.65 20.08 12.94
N ALA A 12 -24.58 18.97 12.22
CA ALA A 12 -25.76 18.13 12.01
C ALA A 12 -26.18 17.51 13.33
N LEU A 13 -27.42 17.77 13.75
CA LEU A 13 -27.96 17.22 15.01
C LEU A 13 -28.46 15.79 14.80
N TRP A 14 -27.90 14.85 15.55
CA TRP A 14 -28.36 13.46 15.60
C TRP A 14 -28.83 13.11 17.00
N GLU A 15 -30.05 12.60 17.14
CA GLU A 15 -30.59 12.15 18.42
C GLU A 15 -30.73 10.61 18.43
N LEU A 16 -30.27 9.99 19.49
CA LEU A 16 -30.41 8.56 19.72
C LEU A 16 -31.19 8.29 20.98
N ASP A 17 -32.12 7.37 20.88
CA ASP A 17 -32.86 6.81 22.00
C ASP A 17 -32.50 5.33 22.21
N VAL A 18 -32.75 4.81 23.41
CA VAL A 18 -32.61 3.41 23.73
C VAL A 18 -33.66 2.61 22.94
N LEU A 19 -33.24 1.58 22.22
CA LEU A 19 -34.15 0.75 21.38
C LEU A 19 -35.09 -0.07 22.25
N ASP A 20 -34.58 -0.67 23.31
CA ASP A 20 -35.37 -1.45 24.26
C ASP A 20 -35.50 -0.67 25.56
N ARG A 21 -36.69 -0.13 25.81
CA ARG A 21 -36.98 0.68 26.98
C ARG A 21 -37.41 -0.13 28.21
N ASP A 22 -37.50 -1.44 28.14
CA ASP A 22 -37.83 -2.26 29.27
C ASP A 22 -36.59 -2.51 30.15
N CYS A 23 -36.77 -2.37 31.44
CA CYS A 23 -35.69 -2.62 32.41
C CYS A 23 -35.37 -4.12 32.42
N PRO A 24 -34.11 -4.51 32.13
CA PRO A 24 -33.72 -5.92 32.11
C PRO A 24 -33.80 -6.63 33.45
N ALA A 25 -33.93 -5.88 34.54
CA ALA A 25 -34.01 -6.45 35.91
C ALA A 25 -35.44 -6.64 36.40
N CYS A 26 -36.40 -5.78 35.99
CA CYS A 26 -37.78 -5.83 36.51
C CYS A 26 -38.87 -5.66 35.48
N GLY A 27 -38.55 -5.51 34.18
CA GLY A 27 -39.50 -5.37 33.09
C GLY A 27 -40.27 -4.05 33.04
N ARG A 28 -40.00 -3.10 33.94
CA ARG A 28 -40.68 -1.79 33.88
C ARG A 28 -40.08 -0.89 32.82
N MET A 29 -40.92 -0.08 32.16
CA MET A 29 -40.48 0.93 31.22
C MET A 29 -39.51 1.92 31.89
N MET A 30 -38.33 2.10 31.31
CA MET A 30 -37.32 3.06 31.73
C MET A 30 -37.66 4.46 31.23
N HIS A 31 -37.25 5.47 31.97
CA HIS A 31 -37.45 6.89 31.65
C HIS A 31 -36.14 7.57 31.33
N ILE A 32 -36.17 8.58 30.47
CA ILE A 32 -35.02 9.42 30.17
C ILE A 32 -34.63 10.16 31.45
N CYS A 33 -33.40 10.02 31.87
CA CYS A 33 -32.84 10.67 33.06
C CYS A 33 -31.80 11.75 32.73
N ASP A 34 -31.14 11.64 31.61
CA ASP A 34 -30.07 12.57 31.23
C ASP A 34 -29.85 12.55 29.72
N HIS A 35 -29.12 13.55 29.25
CA HIS A 35 -28.69 13.67 27.86
C HIS A 35 -27.17 13.78 27.81
N ARG A 36 -26.50 12.93 27.03
CA ARG A 36 -25.07 12.99 26.80
C ARG A 36 -24.79 13.55 25.42
N TYR A 37 -24.03 14.62 25.35
CA TYR A 37 -23.66 15.31 24.12
C TYR A 37 -22.26 14.89 23.68
N ARG A 38 -22.08 14.66 22.38
CA ARG A 38 -20.80 14.34 21.78
C ARG A 38 -20.67 15.05 20.43
N HIS A 39 -19.47 15.51 20.13
CA HIS A 39 -19.12 16.06 18.82
C HIS A 39 -18.08 15.16 18.16
N PHE A 40 -18.26 14.85 16.90
CA PHE A 40 -17.32 14.12 16.09
C PHE A 40 -17.48 14.44 14.60
N PHE A 41 -16.44 14.15 13.81
CA PHE A 41 -16.49 14.26 12.37
C PHE A 41 -17.02 12.98 11.73
N THR A 42 -17.86 13.15 10.70
CA THR A 42 -18.18 12.17 9.67
C THR A 42 -17.61 12.64 8.34
N LEU A 43 -17.60 11.80 7.29
CA LEU A 43 -17.23 12.25 5.94
C LEU A 43 -18.23 13.26 5.35
N ASP A 44 -19.44 13.32 5.89
CA ASP A 44 -20.49 14.29 5.48
C ASP A 44 -20.44 15.60 6.28
N GLY A 45 -19.55 15.69 7.29
CA GLY A 45 -19.38 16.89 8.10
C GLY A 45 -19.40 16.63 9.61
N PRO A 46 -19.35 17.71 10.42
CA PRO A 46 -19.40 17.63 11.88
C PRO A 46 -20.79 17.31 12.40
N VAL A 47 -20.85 16.45 13.42
CA VAL A 47 -22.10 15.98 14.03
C VAL A 47 -22.08 16.27 15.52
N GLU A 48 -23.19 16.81 16.01
CA GLU A 48 -23.55 16.79 17.43
C GLU A 48 -24.49 15.63 17.68
N LEU A 49 -24.03 14.65 18.46
CA LEU A 49 -24.79 13.47 18.84
C LEU A 49 -25.37 13.67 20.25
N VAL A 50 -26.68 13.60 20.35
CA VAL A 50 -27.42 13.62 21.61
C VAL A 50 -27.90 12.21 21.92
N CYS A 51 -27.32 11.60 22.95
CA CYS A 51 -27.73 10.28 23.46
C CYS A 51 -28.69 10.46 24.65
N LYS A 52 -29.93 10.01 24.52
CA LYS A 52 -30.90 10.00 25.63
C LYS A 52 -30.59 8.81 26.53
N LEU A 53 -30.19 9.10 27.78
CA LEU A 53 -29.82 8.09 28.76
C LEU A 53 -31.07 7.72 29.58
N ASN A 54 -31.35 6.42 29.69
CA ASN A 54 -32.54 5.91 30.38
C ASN A 54 -32.18 5.17 31.66
N HIS A 55 -33.01 5.25 32.70
CA HIS A 55 -32.89 4.46 33.89
C HIS A 55 -34.24 3.89 34.37
N CYS A 56 -34.19 2.86 35.23
CA CYS A 56 -35.40 2.31 35.81
C CYS A 56 -36.01 3.27 36.83
N PRO A 57 -37.30 3.55 36.80
CA PRO A 57 -37.95 4.45 37.72
C PRO A 57 -38.09 3.88 39.15
N ASP A 58 -37.96 2.57 39.34
CA ASP A 58 -38.08 1.95 40.67
C ASP A 58 -36.77 2.06 41.48
N PRO A 59 -36.75 2.86 42.57
CA PRO A 59 -35.53 3.02 43.41
C PRO A 59 -35.00 1.73 44.03
N ARG A 60 -35.84 0.71 44.17
CA ARG A 60 -35.47 -0.60 44.70
C ARG A 60 -34.93 -1.56 43.68
N CYS A 61 -35.04 -1.21 42.41
CA CYS A 61 -34.52 -2.03 41.34
C CYS A 61 -33.02 -1.81 41.13
N PRO A 62 -32.20 -2.85 40.93
CA PRO A 62 -30.80 -2.69 40.55
C PRO A 62 -30.57 -1.86 39.29
N GLY A 63 -31.55 -1.79 38.39
CA GLY A 63 -31.52 -0.98 37.20
C GLY A 63 -31.66 0.53 37.43
N HIS A 64 -32.08 0.95 38.64
CA HIS A 64 -32.23 2.36 38.97
C HIS A 64 -30.90 3.12 39.04
N ALA A 65 -29.89 2.48 39.59
CA ALA A 65 -28.55 3.07 39.75
C ALA A 65 -27.70 2.99 38.46
N ARG A 66 -28.21 2.38 37.42
CA ARG A 66 -27.49 2.19 36.14
C ARG A 66 -28.23 2.90 35.02
N THR A 67 -27.53 3.80 34.36
CA THR A 67 -28.03 4.40 33.13
C THR A 67 -27.76 3.46 31.94
N ARG A 68 -28.74 3.39 31.03
CA ARG A 68 -28.63 2.68 29.76
C ARG A 68 -28.42 3.69 28.64
N SER A 69 -27.41 3.49 27.85
CA SER A 69 -27.12 4.31 26.67
C SER A 69 -27.72 3.67 25.42
N PRO A 70 -28.00 4.44 24.36
CA PRO A 70 -28.46 3.92 23.08
C PRO A 70 -27.52 2.86 22.51
N GLU A 71 -28.06 1.72 22.14
CA GLU A 71 -27.33 0.55 21.63
C GLU A 71 -26.69 0.83 20.26
N VAL A 72 -27.23 1.79 19.53
CA VAL A 72 -26.78 2.18 18.18
C VAL A 72 -25.50 3.03 18.25
N GLU A 73 -25.25 3.76 19.35
CA GLU A 73 -24.12 4.68 19.46
C GLU A 73 -22.76 4.05 19.09
N PRO A 74 -22.39 2.84 19.57
CA PRO A 74 -21.11 2.21 19.21
C PRO A 74 -20.97 1.84 17.73
N THR A 75 -22.08 1.76 16.99
CA THR A 75 -22.06 1.50 15.53
C THR A 75 -21.77 2.76 14.72
N ILE A 76 -21.90 3.94 15.31
CA ILE A 76 -21.64 5.24 14.68
C ILE A 76 -20.22 5.68 15.00
N ALA A 77 -19.87 5.74 16.28
CA ALA A 77 -18.55 6.16 16.75
C ALA A 77 -18.21 5.53 18.09
N LEU A 78 -16.97 5.12 18.29
CA LEU A 78 -16.53 4.60 19.59
C LEU A 78 -16.48 5.68 20.67
N PRO A 79 -16.72 5.33 21.94
CA PRO A 79 -16.65 6.28 23.05
C PRO A 79 -15.30 7.01 23.10
N GLY A 80 -15.35 8.34 23.28
CA GLY A 80 -14.15 9.18 23.33
C GLY A 80 -13.43 9.44 22.02
N TRP A 81 -13.97 8.99 20.88
CA TRP A 81 -13.42 9.31 19.56
C TRP A 81 -14.03 10.59 18.99
N GLY A 82 -13.17 11.43 18.41
CA GLY A 82 -13.58 12.64 17.68
C GLY A 82 -13.90 12.41 16.20
N ILE A 83 -13.97 11.14 15.76
CA ILE A 83 -14.35 10.74 14.40
C ILE A 83 -15.32 9.55 14.46
N ALA A 84 -16.19 9.44 13.49
CA ALA A 84 -17.06 8.31 13.26
C ALA A 84 -16.36 7.17 12.51
N TRP A 85 -17.03 6.02 12.38
CA TRP A 85 -16.47 4.84 11.74
C TRP A 85 -16.15 5.02 10.26
N ASP A 86 -16.89 5.84 9.53
CA ASP A 86 -16.67 6.16 8.13
C ASP A 86 -15.31 6.82 7.92
N VAL A 87 -14.99 7.88 8.68
CA VAL A 87 -13.70 8.57 8.66
C VAL A 87 -12.58 7.62 9.06
N PHE A 88 -12.78 6.81 10.11
CA PHE A 88 -11.80 5.84 10.57
C PHE A 88 -11.48 4.79 9.50
N CYS A 89 -12.52 4.21 8.87
CA CYS A 89 -12.37 3.24 7.79
C CYS A 89 -11.75 3.88 6.55
N TRP A 90 -12.09 5.13 6.25
CA TRP A 90 -11.49 5.87 5.15
C TRP A 90 -9.97 6.05 5.35
N ILE A 91 -9.54 6.49 6.56
CA ILE A 91 -8.11 6.61 6.91
C ILE A 91 -7.38 5.27 6.70
N GLY A 92 -7.95 4.19 7.24
CA GLY A 92 -7.40 2.84 7.10
C GLY A 92 -7.28 2.41 5.63
N HIS A 93 -8.33 2.62 4.85
CA HIS A 93 -8.34 2.30 3.43
C HIS A 93 -7.28 3.10 2.65
N ARG A 94 -7.18 4.42 2.87
CA ARG A 94 -6.16 5.24 2.20
C ARG A 94 -4.75 4.78 2.55
N ARG A 95 -4.50 4.46 3.80
CA ARG A 95 -3.18 3.98 4.25
C ARG A 95 -2.80 2.63 3.65
N PHE A 96 -3.67 1.62 3.75
CA PHE A 96 -3.32 0.23 3.44
C PHE A 96 -3.68 -0.21 2.03
N SER A 97 -4.73 0.35 1.42
CA SER A 97 -5.14 -0.01 0.06
C SER A 97 -4.59 0.95 -0.99
N ARG A 98 -4.33 2.21 -0.64
CA ARG A 98 -3.83 3.24 -1.55
C ARG A 98 -2.38 3.64 -1.27
N HIS A 99 -1.78 3.13 -0.17
CA HIS A 99 -0.40 3.39 0.25
C HIS A 99 -0.08 4.88 0.47
N TRP A 100 -1.07 5.67 0.87
CA TRP A 100 -0.88 7.09 1.12
C TRP A 100 -0.05 7.34 2.38
N SER A 101 0.78 8.37 2.34
CA SER A 101 1.48 8.88 3.51
C SER A 101 0.54 9.61 4.46
N ILE A 102 0.94 9.78 5.72
CA ILE A 102 0.14 10.53 6.71
C ILE A 102 -0.12 11.97 6.26
N PRO A 103 0.87 12.73 5.74
CA PRO A 103 0.62 14.07 5.20
C PRO A 103 -0.41 14.09 4.06
N GLN A 104 -0.38 13.10 3.14
CA GLN A 104 -1.39 13.01 2.06
C GLN A 104 -2.79 12.73 2.61
N ILE A 105 -2.92 11.84 3.59
CA ILE A 105 -4.19 11.55 4.27
C ILE A 105 -4.72 12.81 4.96
N ARG A 106 -3.85 13.55 5.66
CA ARG A 106 -4.20 14.80 6.32
C ARG A 106 -4.69 15.87 5.33
N GLY A 107 -3.93 16.06 4.24
CA GLY A 107 -4.29 17.03 3.21
C GLY A 107 -5.67 16.74 2.62
N GLU A 108 -5.94 15.51 2.23
CA GLU A 108 -7.23 15.14 1.64
C GLU A 108 -8.39 15.24 2.66
N LEU A 109 -8.17 14.88 3.94
CA LEU A 109 -9.17 15.08 4.98
C LEU A 109 -9.54 16.55 5.15
N HIS A 110 -8.55 17.42 5.10
CA HIS A 110 -8.76 18.87 5.17
C HIS A 110 -9.45 19.40 3.90
N ASP A 111 -8.94 19.08 2.72
CA ASP A 111 -9.34 19.70 1.45
C ASP A 111 -10.70 19.19 0.96
N ALA A 112 -10.99 17.88 1.11
CA ALA A 112 -12.21 17.27 0.61
C ALA A 112 -13.35 17.22 1.64
N PHE A 113 -13.03 17.16 2.94
CA PHE A 113 -14.01 16.91 3.99
C PHE A 113 -14.02 17.97 5.10
N ALA A 114 -13.17 19.00 5.03
CA ALA A 114 -12.97 20.02 6.06
C ALA A 114 -12.68 19.42 7.46
N ILE A 115 -12.03 18.24 7.50
CA ILE A 115 -11.65 17.54 8.73
C ILE A 115 -10.21 17.88 9.08
N ASP A 116 -10.01 18.63 10.16
CA ASP A 116 -8.66 18.99 10.62
C ASP A 116 -8.19 18.03 11.72
N LEU A 117 -7.39 17.05 11.33
CA LEU A 117 -6.72 16.11 12.22
C LEU A 117 -5.21 16.33 12.19
N THR A 118 -4.58 16.21 13.37
CA THR A 118 -3.13 16.26 13.46
C THR A 118 -2.49 14.96 12.95
N GLU A 119 -1.26 15.04 12.42
CA GLU A 119 -0.53 13.83 11.97
C GLU A 119 -0.36 12.77 13.06
N PRO A 120 -0.03 13.13 14.34
CA PRO A 120 -0.03 12.15 15.42
C PRO A 120 -1.40 11.52 15.69
N GLY A 121 -2.49 12.29 15.52
CA GLY A 121 -3.87 11.79 15.62
C GLY A 121 -4.16 10.74 14.55
N ILE A 122 -3.83 11.03 13.29
CA ILE A 122 -3.97 10.09 12.16
C ILE A 122 -3.11 8.83 12.40
N ALA A 123 -1.85 8.99 12.83
CA ALA A 123 -0.98 7.86 13.16
C ALA A 123 -1.58 6.96 14.27
N ASN A 124 -2.25 7.57 15.26
CA ASN A 124 -2.94 6.82 16.31
C ASN A 124 -4.15 6.03 15.77
N TYR A 125 -4.95 6.63 14.86
CA TYR A 125 -6.05 5.92 14.21
C TYR A 125 -5.55 4.78 13.32
N ILE A 126 -4.44 4.97 12.60
CA ILE A 126 -3.80 3.91 11.81
C ILE A 126 -3.39 2.72 12.69
N ARG A 127 -2.75 2.97 13.84
CA ARG A 127 -2.38 1.89 14.80
C ARG A 127 -3.60 1.15 15.34
N ARG A 128 -4.69 1.87 15.65
CA ARG A 128 -5.94 1.26 16.10
C ARG A 128 -6.60 0.44 14.99
N TYR A 129 -6.55 0.92 13.76
CA TYR A 129 -7.04 0.18 12.59
C TYR A 129 -6.28 -1.14 12.39
N GLN A 130 -4.95 -1.12 12.51
CA GLN A 130 -4.12 -2.34 12.48
C GLN A 130 -4.50 -3.31 13.61
N ALA A 131 -4.68 -2.82 14.83
CA ALA A 131 -5.08 -3.65 15.97
C ALA A 131 -6.47 -4.29 15.75
N MET A 132 -7.43 -3.54 15.21
CA MET A 132 -8.75 -4.07 14.87
C MET A 132 -8.71 -5.11 13.74
N LEU A 133 -7.88 -4.90 12.71
CA LEU A 133 -7.67 -5.89 11.65
C LEU A 133 -7.06 -7.18 12.22
N ALA A 134 -6.08 -7.07 13.11
CA ALA A 134 -5.46 -8.22 13.78
C ALA A 134 -6.47 -8.98 14.65
N ALA A 135 -7.29 -8.27 15.42
CA ALA A 135 -8.36 -8.87 16.22
C ALA A 135 -9.40 -9.58 15.35
N ARG A 136 -9.79 -8.96 14.23
CA ARG A 136 -10.72 -9.55 13.26
C ARG A 136 -10.17 -10.83 12.61
N GLN A 137 -8.86 -10.90 12.38
CA GLN A 137 -8.24 -12.12 11.84
C GLN A 137 -8.30 -13.30 12.83
N GLN A 138 -8.35 -13.01 14.13
CA GLN A 138 -8.45 -14.02 15.19
C GLN A 138 -9.91 -14.41 15.54
N ASP A 139 -10.88 -13.72 14.98
CA ASP A 139 -12.30 -14.02 15.18
C ASP A 139 -12.67 -15.34 14.49
N ARG A 140 -12.64 -16.42 15.29
CA ARG A 140 -12.93 -17.78 14.81
C ARG A 140 -14.35 -17.95 14.27
N GLU A 141 -15.30 -17.24 14.82
CA GLU A 141 -16.70 -17.32 14.38
C GLU A 141 -16.89 -16.63 13.02
N ALA A 142 -16.30 -15.45 12.83
CA ALA A 142 -16.27 -14.77 11.54
C ALA A 142 -15.52 -15.59 10.48
N LEU A 143 -14.44 -16.29 10.86
CA LEU A 143 -13.73 -17.21 9.99
C LEU A 143 -14.59 -18.41 9.59
N ARG A 144 -15.28 -19.05 10.54
CA ARG A 144 -16.20 -20.17 10.24
C ARG A 144 -17.31 -19.75 9.28
N ARG A 145 -17.92 -18.60 9.52
CA ARG A 145 -18.94 -18.03 8.62
C ARG A 145 -18.39 -17.78 7.22
N HIS A 146 -17.17 -17.23 7.12
CA HIS A 146 -16.51 -16.94 5.84
C HIS A 146 -16.27 -18.20 5.01
N TYR A 147 -15.87 -19.31 5.67
CA TYR A 147 -15.58 -20.57 5.01
C TYR A 147 -16.74 -21.57 5.03
N GLN A 148 -17.95 -21.15 5.44
CA GLN A 148 -19.10 -22.05 5.57
C GLN A 148 -19.42 -22.79 4.27
N GLY A 149 -19.39 -22.09 3.13
CA GLY A 149 -19.65 -22.65 1.80
C GLY A 149 -18.46 -23.30 1.11
N ALA A 150 -17.26 -23.28 1.72
CA ALA A 150 -16.09 -23.93 1.12
C ALA A 150 -16.11 -25.42 1.39
N GLU A 151 -15.91 -26.25 0.36
CA GLU A 151 -15.78 -27.71 0.51
C GLU A 151 -14.39 -28.09 1.03
N ALA A 152 -13.35 -27.39 0.56
CA ALA A 152 -11.96 -27.59 0.95
C ALA A 152 -11.18 -26.28 0.86
N LEU A 153 -9.99 -26.26 1.47
CA LEU A 153 -9.10 -25.11 1.52
C LEU A 153 -7.91 -25.31 0.58
N ILE A 154 -7.48 -24.21 -0.03
CA ILE A 154 -6.23 -24.16 -0.81
C ILE A 154 -5.29 -23.20 -0.08
N LEU A 155 -4.20 -23.74 0.47
CA LEU A 155 -3.25 -22.95 1.26
C LEU A 155 -2.01 -22.61 0.45
N SER A 156 -1.44 -21.44 0.75
CA SER A 156 -0.11 -21.08 0.25
C SER A 156 0.75 -20.56 1.39
N ILE A 157 2.07 -20.81 1.27
CA ILE A 157 3.08 -20.19 2.10
C ILE A 157 4.12 -19.52 1.21
N ASP A 158 4.54 -18.33 1.61
CA ASP A 158 5.54 -17.52 0.90
C ASP A 158 6.39 -16.75 1.90
N GLY A 159 7.66 -16.56 1.59
CA GLY A 159 8.59 -15.75 2.38
C GLY A 159 8.81 -14.39 1.72
N LEU A 160 8.52 -13.32 2.45
CA LEU A 160 8.79 -11.95 2.03
C LEU A 160 10.00 -11.42 2.81
N GLN A 161 11.02 -10.96 2.12
CA GLN A 161 12.15 -10.27 2.72
C GLN A 161 12.09 -8.79 2.34
N PRO A 162 11.48 -7.93 3.18
CA PRO A 162 11.23 -6.52 2.84
C PRO A 162 12.54 -5.74 2.66
N GLU A 163 13.54 -6.04 3.49
CA GLU A 163 14.84 -5.39 3.46
C GLU A 163 15.96 -6.42 3.63
N LYS A 164 17.05 -6.21 2.88
CA LYS A 164 18.22 -7.10 2.93
C LYS A 164 18.88 -7.02 4.31
N GLY A 165 19.02 -8.18 4.98
CA GLY A 165 19.64 -8.29 6.30
C GLY A 165 18.65 -8.23 7.48
N HIS A 166 17.35 -8.10 7.21
CA HIS A 166 16.29 -8.19 8.21
C HIS A 166 15.59 -9.55 8.18
N GLU A 167 14.65 -9.75 9.12
CA GLU A 167 13.86 -10.97 9.21
C GLU A 167 13.03 -11.19 7.93
N ALA A 168 12.87 -12.42 7.53
CA ALA A 168 11.92 -12.81 6.50
C ALA A 168 10.52 -12.94 7.12
N LEU A 169 9.53 -12.27 6.55
CA LEU A 169 8.13 -12.40 6.94
C LEU A 169 7.50 -13.57 6.18
N TYR A 170 7.18 -14.64 6.88
CA TYR A 170 6.48 -15.78 6.30
C TYR A 170 4.97 -15.57 6.41
N VAL A 171 4.29 -15.70 5.29
CA VAL A 171 2.85 -15.46 5.17
C VAL A 171 2.15 -16.75 4.76
N VAL A 172 1.20 -17.18 5.57
CA VAL A 172 0.27 -18.25 5.21
C VAL A 172 -1.05 -17.63 4.78
N ARG A 173 -1.49 -18.01 3.58
CA ARG A 173 -2.69 -17.48 2.94
C ARG A 173 -3.58 -18.60 2.45
N GLU A 174 -4.89 -18.44 2.64
CA GLU A 174 -5.88 -19.25 1.98
C GLU A 174 -6.31 -18.56 0.67
N LEU A 175 -6.24 -19.29 -0.44
CA LEU A 175 -6.32 -18.70 -1.80
C LEU A 175 -7.76 -18.56 -2.30
N THR A 176 -8.67 -19.45 -1.97
CA THR A 176 -10.07 -19.44 -2.43
C THR A 176 -10.82 -18.26 -1.82
N GLY A 177 -10.73 -18.10 -0.51
CA GLY A 177 -11.29 -16.97 0.23
C GLY A 177 -10.42 -15.71 0.17
N LYS A 178 -9.25 -15.77 -0.51
CA LYS A 178 -8.30 -14.65 -0.67
C LYS A 178 -7.88 -14.02 0.65
N ARG A 179 -7.68 -14.83 1.69
CA ARG A 179 -7.43 -14.34 3.04
C ARG A 179 -6.05 -14.74 3.56
N VAL A 180 -5.32 -13.78 4.09
CA VAL A 180 -4.12 -14.06 4.90
C VAL A 180 -4.61 -14.62 6.23
N TRP A 181 -4.14 -15.81 6.61
CA TRP A 181 -4.43 -16.41 7.90
C TRP A 181 -3.54 -15.84 8.99
N PHE A 182 -2.24 -15.85 8.73
CA PHE A 182 -1.26 -15.20 9.60
C PHE A 182 0.02 -14.88 8.84
N ALA A 183 0.80 -13.98 9.41
CA ALA A 183 2.15 -13.66 8.98
C ALA A 183 3.05 -13.64 10.22
N GLU A 184 4.25 -14.19 10.10
CA GLU A 184 5.19 -14.28 11.22
C GLU A 184 6.61 -14.01 10.74
N PRO A 185 7.33 -13.07 11.39
CA PRO A 185 8.74 -12.84 11.11
C PRO A 185 9.58 -13.98 11.67
N LEU A 186 10.48 -14.53 10.85
CA LEU A 186 11.47 -15.51 11.27
C LEU A 186 12.87 -14.96 11.07
N LEU A 187 13.71 -15.06 12.11
CA LEU A 187 15.14 -14.70 12.02
C LEU A 187 15.93 -15.73 11.18
N SER A 188 15.46 -16.95 11.14
CA SER A 188 16.07 -18.01 10.31
C SER A 188 14.99 -18.89 9.69
N ALA A 189 15.17 -19.24 8.42
CA ALA A 189 14.28 -20.13 7.67
C ALA A 189 14.66 -21.61 7.90
N THR A 190 14.89 -22.03 9.14
CA THR A 190 15.16 -23.46 9.39
C THR A 190 13.95 -24.31 9.08
N ALA A 191 14.17 -25.55 8.65
CA ALA A 191 13.10 -26.50 8.36
C ALA A 191 12.15 -26.69 9.56
N ALA A 192 12.68 -26.61 10.80
CA ALA A 192 11.89 -26.72 12.03
C ALA A 192 10.94 -25.52 12.23
N GLU A 193 11.41 -24.29 12.01
CA GLU A 193 10.58 -23.09 12.14
C GLU A 193 9.50 -23.03 11.05
N VAL A 194 9.86 -23.36 9.82
CA VAL A 194 8.91 -23.45 8.71
C VAL A 194 7.85 -24.52 8.97
N ARG A 195 8.26 -25.69 9.46
CA ARG A 195 7.32 -26.76 9.84
C ARG A 195 6.35 -26.31 10.94
N ARG A 196 6.81 -25.55 11.92
CA ARG A 196 5.96 -24.98 12.98
C ARG A 196 4.86 -24.08 12.40
N LEU A 197 5.17 -23.26 11.40
CA LEU A 197 4.17 -22.43 10.71
C LEU A 197 3.14 -23.30 9.96
N ILE A 198 3.60 -24.36 9.29
CA ILE A 198 2.73 -25.28 8.55
C ILE A 198 1.83 -26.05 9.52
N ALA A 199 2.36 -26.51 10.67
CA ALA A 199 1.57 -27.13 11.73
C ALA A 199 0.49 -26.17 12.28
N ARG A 200 0.84 -24.90 12.51
CA ARG A 200 -0.15 -23.89 12.89
C ARG A 200 -1.27 -23.72 11.85
N ALA A 201 -0.94 -23.81 10.56
CA ALA A 201 -1.97 -23.76 9.51
C ALA A 201 -2.88 -24.99 9.57
N LYS A 202 -2.36 -26.15 9.97
CA LYS A 202 -3.15 -27.38 10.21
C LYS A 202 -4.13 -27.17 11.35
N ASP A 203 -3.68 -26.64 12.48
CA ASP A 203 -4.56 -26.34 13.63
C ASP A 203 -5.70 -25.41 13.23
N TRP A 204 -5.44 -24.43 12.35
CA TRP A 204 -6.48 -23.53 11.84
C TRP A 204 -7.48 -24.24 10.93
N ALA A 205 -7.02 -25.09 10.01
CA ALA A 205 -7.88 -25.88 9.13
C ALA A 205 -8.80 -26.82 9.94
N GLU A 206 -8.23 -27.51 10.93
CA GLU A 206 -8.96 -28.39 11.86
C GLU A 206 -10.01 -27.61 12.68
N ALA A 207 -9.64 -26.43 13.22
CA ALA A 207 -10.57 -25.57 13.95
C ALA A 207 -11.73 -25.04 13.10
N LEU A 208 -11.54 -24.96 11.77
CA LEU A 208 -12.58 -24.63 10.80
C LEU A 208 -13.39 -25.84 10.36
N GLY A 209 -12.94 -27.07 10.66
CA GLY A 209 -13.55 -28.32 10.21
C GLY A 209 -13.47 -28.51 8.69
N LYS A 210 -12.46 -27.98 8.03
CA LYS A 210 -12.32 -28.01 6.57
C LYS A 210 -11.05 -28.78 6.16
N PRO A 211 -11.13 -29.70 5.19
CA PRO A 211 -9.96 -30.38 4.66
C PRO A 211 -9.13 -29.41 3.81
N VAL A 212 -7.82 -29.60 3.80
CA VAL A 212 -6.90 -28.92 2.89
C VAL A 212 -6.72 -29.79 1.64
N ALA A 213 -7.11 -29.27 0.49
CA ALA A 213 -7.04 -29.97 -0.78
C ALA A 213 -5.72 -29.75 -1.52
N LEU A 214 -5.03 -28.63 -1.27
CA LEU A 214 -3.84 -28.25 -2.02
C LEU A 214 -2.97 -27.28 -1.22
N TRP A 215 -1.65 -27.46 -1.29
CA TRP A 215 -0.65 -26.47 -0.92
C TRP A 215 0.04 -25.88 -2.16
N VAL A 216 0.35 -24.59 -2.10
CA VAL A 216 1.08 -23.85 -3.13
C VAL A 216 2.24 -23.07 -2.48
N SER A 217 3.46 -23.24 -3.00
CA SER A 217 4.64 -22.46 -2.57
C SER A 217 5.68 -22.35 -3.70
N ASP A 218 6.79 -21.68 -3.44
CA ASP A 218 7.98 -21.67 -4.31
C ASP A 218 8.80 -22.98 -4.25
N LYS A 219 8.35 -23.95 -3.43
CA LYS A 219 8.99 -25.24 -3.22
C LYS A 219 10.42 -25.17 -2.69
N GLN A 220 10.73 -24.22 -1.82
CA GLN A 220 11.92 -24.33 -0.99
C GLN A 220 11.88 -25.62 -0.17
N ASP A 221 13.04 -26.24 0.08
CA ASP A 221 13.16 -27.54 0.75
C ASP A 221 12.40 -27.57 2.10
N GLY A 222 12.46 -26.48 2.87
CA GLY A 222 11.72 -26.34 4.12
C GLY A 222 10.21 -26.42 3.95
N PHE A 223 9.65 -25.88 2.87
CA PHE A 223 8.22 -25.98 2.58
C PHE A 223 7.84 -27.38 2.12
N VAL A 224 8.65 -27.99 1.25
CA VAL A 224 8.39 -29.35 0.74
C VAL A 224 8.37 -30.34 1.89
N THR A 225 9.40 -30.33 2.73
CA THR A 225 9.51 -31.25 3.88
C THR A 225 8.44 -30.97 4.95
N GLY A 226 8.16 -29.71 5.24
CA GLY A 226 7.15 -29.32 6.22
C GLY A 226 5.73 -29.70 5.80
N VAL A 227 5.35 -29.45 4.54
CA VAL A 227 4.03 -29.83 4.00
C VAL A 227 3.88 -31.35 3.97
N ALA A 228 4.90 -32.07 3.53
CA ALA A 228 4.86 -33.55 3.51
C ALA A 228 4.69 -34.15 4.92
N ALA A 229 5.31 -33.54 5.94
CA ALA A 229 5.21 -33.97 7.32
C ALA A 229 3.85 -33.69 7.97
N GLU A 230 3.31 -32.48 7.78
CA GLU A 230 2.09 -32.04 8.48
C GLU A 230 0.81 -32.37 7.70
N PHE A 231 0.89 -32.48 6.38
CA PHE A 231 -0.23 -32.76 5.48
C PHE A 231 0.07 -33.96 4.56
N PRO A 232 0.28 -35.18 5.13
CA PRO A 232 0.57 -36.34 4.34
C PRO A 232 -0.56 -36.63 3.33
N GLY A 233 -0.20 -36.83 2.07
CA GLY A 233 -1.17 -37.08 0.99
C GLY A 233 -1.83 -35.85 0.36
N VAL A 234 -1.64 -34.65 0.91
CA VAL A 234 -2.12 -33.42 0.30
C VAL A 234 -1.17 -32.98 -0.83
N PRO A 235 -1.66 -32.76 -2.05
CA PRO A 235 -0.83 -32.31 -3.15
C PRO A 235 -0.13 -30.99 -2.83
N HIS A 236 1.15 -30.87 -3.20
CA HIS A 236 1.91 -29.65 -3.09
C HIS A 236 2.35 -29.19 -4.48
N ARG A 237 1.90 -28.02 -4.93
CA ARG A 237 2.15 -27.48 -6.27
C ARG A 237 3.10 -26.28 -6.20
N TYR A 238 3.86 -26.11 -7.27
CA TYR A 238 4.72 -24.94 -7.43
C TYR A 238 3.88 -23.70 -7.76
N CYS A 239 4.20 -22.56 -7.14
CA CYS A 239 3.56 -21.30 -7.42
C CYS A 239 3.86 -20.84 -8.86
N ALA A 240 2.81 -20.63 -9.66
CA ALA A 240 2.97 -20.22 -11.05
C ALA A 240 3.75 -18.91 -11.19
N ASN A 241 3.56 -17.93 -10.28
CA ASN A 241 4.30 -16.67 -10.30
C ASN A 241 5.81 -16.89 -10.06
N HIS A 242 6.18 -17.75 -9.11
CA HIS A 242 7.58 -18.08 -8.87
C HIS A 242 8.18 -18.85 -10.05
N PHE A 243 7.44 -19.80 -10.61
CA PHE A 243 7.86 -20.51 -11.82
C PHE A 243 8.13 -19.56 -13.00
N LEU A 244 7.21 -18.63 -13.26
CA LEU A 244 7.38 -17.64 -14.35
C LEU A 244 8.54 -16.69 -14.07
N ARG A 245 8.72 -16.27 -12.81
CA ARG A 245 9.87 -15.45 -12.40
C ARG A 245 11.18 -16.19 -12.64
N ASP A 246 11.27 -17.44 -12.20
CA ASP A 246 12.48 -18.24 -12.35
C ASP A 246 12.78 -18.53 -13.84
N LEU A 247 11.76 -18.77 -14.64
CA LEU A 247 11.89 -18.89 -16.09
C LEU A 247 12.37 -17.60 -16.76
N ALA A 248 11.91 -16.45 -16.26
CA ALA A 248 12.30 -15.13 -16.78
C ALA A 248 13.64 -14.62 -16.23
N GLN A 249 14.17 -15.22 -15.18
CA GLN A 249 15.39 -14.76 -14.50
C GLN A 249 16.60 -14.59 -15.44
N PRO A 250 16.92 -15.53 -16.35
CA PRO A 250 18.05 -15.34 -17.27
C PRO A 250 17.87 -14.12 -18.19
N VAL A 251 16.63 -13.85 -18.62
CA VAL A 251 16.31 -12.67 -19.44
C VAL A 251 16.52 -11.38 -18.64
N LEU A 252 16.02 -11.34 -17.40
CA LEU A 252 16.17 -10.18 -16.53
C LEU A 252 17.62 -9.91 -16.17
N GLU A 253 18.42 -10.94 -15.96
CA GLU A 253 19.86 -10.80 -15.69
C GLU A 253 20.61 -10.28 -16.90
N ALA A 254 20.35 -10.82 -18.09
CA ALA A 254 20.95 -10.35 -19.35
C ALA A 254 20.56 -8.90 -19.63
N ASP A 255 19.30 -8.55 -19.41
CA ASP A 255 18.77 -7.18 -19.56
C ASP A 255 19.43 -6.21 -18.58
N SER A 256 19.53 -6.57 -17.30
CA SER A 256 20.21 -5.77 -16.29
C SER A 256 21.68 -5.55 -16.61
N HIS A 257 22.38 -6.59 -17.08
CA HIS A 257 23.76 -6.48 -17.52
C HIS A 257 23.91 -5.55 -18.73
N ALA A 258 23.03 -5.68 -19.72
CA ALA A 258 23.00 -4.83 -20.91
C ALA A 258 22.80 -3.34 -20.52
N LYS A 259 21.88 -3.02 -19.61
CA LYS A 259 21.68 -1.67 -19.08
C LYS A 259 22.95 -1.08 -18.45
N VAL A 260 23.61 -1.85 -17.61
CA VAL A 260 24.86 -1.41 -16.98
C VAL A 260 25.95 -1.13 -18.04
N GLN A 261 26.07 -2.00 -19.02
CA GLN A 261 27.05 -1.82 -20.12
C GLN A 261 26.73 -0.58 -20.96
N MET A 262 25.48 -0.35 -21.34
CA MET A 262 25.06 0.83 -22.07
C MET A 262 25.35 2.11 -21.30
N ARG A 263 24.97 2.18 -20.03
CA ARG A 263 25.27 3.33 -19.14
C ARG A 263 26.77 3.62 -19.01
N ARG A 264 27.62 2.58 -19.01
CA ARG A 264 29.08 2.74 -19.00
C ARG A 264 29.62 3.32 -20.30
N LYS A 265 29.12 2.86 -21.46
CA LYS A 265 29.59 3.30 -22.78
C LYS A 265 29.27 4.77 -23.06
N VAL A 266 28.19 5.32 -22.49
CA VAL A 266 27.78 6.72 -22.72
C VAL A 266 28.29 7.71 -21.66
N ARG A 267 29.23 7.31 -20.81
CA ARG A 267 29.85 8.24 -19.85
C ARG A 267 30.52 9.46 -20.48
N GLY A 268 30.97 9.35 -21.74
CA GLY A 268 31.55 10.44 -22.53
C GLY A 268 30.61 11.59 -22.87
N LEU A 269 29.27 11.36 -22.84
CA LEU A 269 28.26 12.37 -23.16
C LEU A 269 28.41 13.68 -22.36
N ARG A 270 28.74 13.58 -21.07
CA ARG A 270 29.00 14.75 -20.22
C ARG A 270 30.18 15.60 -20.73
N GLY A 271 31.18 14.99 -21.36
CA GLY A 271 32.28 15.70 -21.98
C GLY A 271 31.85 16.54 -23.16
N SER A 272 31.08 15.94 -24.07
CA SER A 272 30.51 16.62 -25.24
C SER A 272 29.62 17.80 -24.85
N GLU A 273 28.74 17.58 -23.92
CA GLU A 273 27.81 18.60 -23.39
C GLU A 273 28.58 19.78 -22.73
N ARG A 274 29.55 19.48 -21.86
CA ARG A 274 30.42 20.51 -21.25
C ARG A 274 31.17 21.29 -22.29
N SER A 275 31.65 20.64 -23.36
CA SER A 275 32.36 21.28 -24.45
C SER A 275 31.51 22.32 -25.18
N VAL A 276 30.23 21.96 -25.48
CA VAL A 276 29.27 22.89 -26.09
C VAL A 276 28.98 24.07 -25.15
N LEU A 277 28.65 23.78 -23.89
CA LEU A 277 28.33 24.81 -22.91
C LEU A 277 29.55 25.74 -22.62
N LYS A 278 30.76 25.19 -22.64
CA LYS A 278 32.00 26.01 -22.48
C LYS A 278 32.18 26.94 -23.67
N ARG A 279 31.98 26.46 -24.93
CA ARG A 279 32.06 27.32 -26.12
C ARG A 279 31.06 28.48 -26.04
N ARG A 280 29.78 28.18 -25.70
CA ARG A 280 28.74 29.19 -25.54
C ARG A 280 29.11 30.24 -24.52
N ARG A 281 29.63 29.83 -23.36
CA ARG A 281 30.11 30.78 -22.33
C ARG A 281 31.25 31.66 -22.80
N ALA A 282 32.18 31.11 -23.59
CA ALA A 282 33.32 31.86 -24.12
C ALA A 282 32.94 32.87 -25.20
N SER A 283 31.77 32.67 -25.86
CA SER A 283 31.26 33.55 -26.90
C SER A 283 30.23 34.56 -26.38
N ALA A 284 29.88 34.52 -25.09
CA ALA A 284 28.96 35.44 -24.46
C ALA A 284 29.63 36.79 -24.15
N PRO A 285 28.99 37.95 -24.41
CA PRO A 285 29.51 39.26 -24.02
C PRO A 285 29.67 39.36 -22.50
N GLU A 286 30.77 40.06 -22.05
CA GLU A 286 31.00 40.32 -20.64
C GLU A 286 29.85 41.12 -20.04
N GLY A 287 29.16 40.58 -19.04
CA GLY A 287 28.11 41.27 -18.28
C GLY A 287 26.75 40.63 -18.18
N THR A 288 26.44 39.55 -18.90
CA THR A 288 25.11 38.92 -18.88
C THR A 288 25.18 37.47 -18.34
N ALA A 289 25.07 37.34 -17.02
CA ALA A 289 25.04 36.01 -16.35
C ALA A 289 23.70 35.27 -16.45
N ALA A 290 22.67 35.84 -17.03
CA ALA A 290 21.29 35.33 -16.95
C ALA A 290 20.69 34.75 -18.26
N GLU A 291 21.28 35.00 -19.44
CA GLU A 291 20.67 34.57 -20.71
C GLU A 291 21.70 33.98 -21.70
N VAL A 292 22.44 32.97 -21.27
CA VAL A 292 23.32 32.18 -22.17
C VAL A 292 22.53 31.25 -23.10
N THR A 293 21.22 31.30 -23.08
CA THR A 293 20.33 30.45 -23.90
C THR A 293 20.07 30.97 -25.33
N ALA A 294 20.53 32.16 -25.66
CA ALA A 294 20.19 32.81 -26.94
C ALA A 294 21.37 33.11 -27.88
N LEU A 295 22.47 32.37 -27.76
CA LEU A 295 23.49 32.39 -28.81
C LEU A 295 23.05 31.47 -29.93
N ASP A 296 23.00 32.02 -31.17
CA ASP A 296 22.68 31.26 -32.41
C ASP A 296 23.78 30.24 -32.73
N ASP A 297 23.72 29.10 -32.00
CA ASP A 297 24.61 27.93 -32.19
C ASP A 297 23.76 26.68 -32.47
N PRO A 298 23.14 26.60 -33.69
CA PRO A 298 22.25 25.49 -34.03
C PRO A 298 22.98 24.13 -34.00
N ALA A 299 24.27 24.10 -34.24
CA ALA A 299 25.06 22.87 -34.16
C ALA A 299 25.22 22.44 -32.68
N GLY A 300 25.40 23.38 -31.75
CA GLY A 300 25.44 23.12 -30.33
C GLY A 300 24.08 22.64 -29.81
N ASP A 301 22.97 23.21 -30.28
CA ASP A 301 21.61 22.78 -29.92
C ASP A 301 21.37 21.33 -30.33
N VAL A 302 21.68 20.94 -31.54
CA VAL A 302 21.57 19.56 -32.00
C VAL A 302 22.36 18.59 -31.10
N VAL A 303 23.58 18.95 -30.72
CA VAL A 303 24.38 18.10 -29.81
C VAL A 303 23.71 17.98 -28.43
N LEU A 304 23.18 19.07 -27.88
CA LEU A 304 22.49 19.06 -26.57
C LEU A 304 21.19 18.25 -26.63
N GLU A 305 20.42 18.34 -27.71
CA GLU A 305 19.23 17.55 -27.94
C GLU A 305 19.52 16.05 -27.99
N TYR A 306 20.57 15.64 -28.74
CA TYR A 306 21.01 14.25 -28.74
C TYR A 306 21.48 13.77 -27.37
N CYS A 307 22.17 14.62 -26.61
CA CYS A 307 22.56 14.30 -25.23
C CYS A 307 21.35 14.12 -24.33
N ALA A 308 20.33 14.97 -24.46
CA ALA A 308 19.09 14.87 -23.73
C ALA A 308 18.29 13.60 -24.10
N ALA A 309 18.17 13.30 -25.40
CA ALA A 309 17.52 12.10 -25.89
C ALA A 309 18.17 10.82 -25.35
N VAL A 310 19.49 10.71 -25.40
CA VAL A 310 20.25 9.57 -24.86
C VAL A 310 20.05 9.45 -23.35
N ARG A 311 19.99 10.54 -22.60
CA ARG A 311 19.69 10.49 -21.16
C ARG A 311 18.27 10.02 -20.88
N GLY A 312 17.30 10.50 -21.65
CA GLY A 312 15.91 10.05 -21.57
C GLY A 312 15.81 8.54 -21.76
N ILE A 313 16.44 8.01 -22.81
CA ILE A 313 16.50 6.58 -23.08
C ILE A 313 17.12 5.80 -21.92
N LEU A 314 18.26 6.25 -21.37
CA LEU A 314 18.98 5.55 -20.30
C LEU A 314 18.30 5.62 -18.94
N ASN A 315 17.39 6.56 -18.74
CA ASN A 315 16.58 6.69 -17.53
C ASN A 315 15.24 5.97 -17.60
N SER A 316 14.86 5.45 -18.77
CA SER A 316 13.68 4.61 -18.92
C SER A 316 13.96 3.24 -18.30
N ASP A 317 13.39 2.99 -17.12
CA ASP A 317 13.60 1.76 -16.34
C ASP A 317 12.28 0.99 -16.13
N GLN A 318 11.26 1.35 -16.91
CA GLN A 318 9.95 0.71 -16.86
C GLN A 318 9.93 -0.48 -17.84
N GLY A 319 9.56 -1.65 -17.31
CA GLY A 319 9.47 -2.86 -18.11
C GLY A 319 9.41 -4.12 -17.23
N GLY A 320 9.22 -5.25 -17.90
CA GLY A 320 9.15 -6.57 -17.28
C GLY A 320 9.74 -7.64 -18.20
N PRO A 321 9.59 -8.92 -17.88
CA PRO A 321 10.17 -10.01 -18.66
C PRO A 321 9.75 -10.05 -20.14
N LEU A 322 8.54 -9.55 -20.43
CA LEU A 322 8.00 -9.49 -21.81
C LEU A 322 8.41 -8.21 -22.56
N HIS A 323 8.81 -7.18 -21.82
CA HIS A 323 9.27 -5.90 -22.35
C HIS A 323 10.51 -5.47 -21.56
N PRO A 324 11.66 -6.14 -21.79
CA PRO A 324 12.86 -5.87 -21.02
C PRO A 324 13.45 -4.51 -21.42
N PRO A 325 13.57 -3.56 -20.46
CA PRO A 325 13.93 -2.17 -20.75
C PRO A 325 15.33 -2.01 -21.33
N GLY A 326 16.23 -2.94 -21.07
CA GLY A 326 17.58 -2.92 -21.66
C GLY A 326 17.57 -3.20 -23.18
N LEU A 327 16.71 -4.07 -23.67
CA LEU A 327 16.55 -4.31 -25.09
C LEU A 327 15.92 -3.09 -25.78
N GLU A 328 14.90 -2.48 -25.18
CA GLU A 328 14.28 -1.25 -25.69
C GLU A 328 15.28 -0.09 -25.70
N MET A 329 16.07 0.09 -24.64
CA MET A 329 17.17 1.06 -24.60
C MET A 329 18.18 0.81 -25.73
N SER A 330 18.55 -0.44 -25.97
CA SER A 330 19.51 -0.81 -27.03
C SER A 330 18.96 -0.47 -28.42
N ALA A 331 17.70 -0.77 -28.68
CA ALA A 331 17.03 -0.42 -29.93
C ALA A 331 17.00 1.10 -30.12
N ALA A 332 16.51 1.85 -29.14
CA ALA A 332 16.44 3.31 -29.19
C ALA A 332 17.82 3.98 -29.35
N LEU A 333 18.87 3.51 -28.67
CA LEU A 333 20.24 4.00 -28.84
C LEU A 333 20.79 3.68 -30.26
N THR A 334 20.36 2.56 -30.83
CA THR A 334 20.75 2.20 -32.22
C THR A 334 20.11 3.16 -33.21
N GLU A 335 18.86 3.56 -33.04
CA GLU A 335 18.19 4.57 -33.86
C GLU A 335 18.87 5.94 -33.76
N VAL A 336 19.21 6.38 -32.53
CA VAL A 336 19.98 7.61 -32.31
C VAL A 336 21.32 7.56 -33.05
N ARG A 337 22.05 6.45 -32.98
CA ARG A 337 23.31 6.25 -33.71
C ARG A 337 23.12 6.33 -35.24
N GLN A 338 22.06 5.72 -35.77
CA GLN A 338 21.75 5.77 -37.18
C GLN A 338 21.39 7.18 -37.62
N SER A 339 20.63 7.92 -36.84
CA SER A 339 20.28 9.33 -37.09
C SER A 339 21.54 10.21 -37.13
N LEU A 340 22.44 10.09 -36.17
CA LEU A 340 23.74 10.78 -36.19
C LEU A 340 24.58 10.41 -37.42
N GLY A 341 24.58 9.13 -37.79
CA GLY A 341 25.29 8.67 -39.00
C GLY A 341 24.77 9.30 -40.28
N ARG A 342 23.44 9.44 -40.41
CA ARG A 342 22.80 10.12 -41.58
C ARG A 342 23.18 11.60 -41.64
N ASN A 343 23.16 12.29 -40.49
CA ASN A 343 23.52 13.72 -40.43
C ASN A 343 24.99 13.95 -40.83
N LEU A 344 25.91 13.14 -40.30
CA LEU A 344 27.34 13.20 -40.64
C LEU A 344 27.60 12.91 -42.13
N ALA A 345 26.84 11.99 -42.73
CA ALA A 345 26.97 11.67 -44.17
C ALA A 345 26.44 12.82 -45.03
N ALA A 346 25.33 13.45 -44.65
CA ALA A 346 24.78 14.62 -45.31
C ALA A 346 25.73 15.82 -45.30
N GLU A 347 26.37 16.08 -44.16
CA GLU A 347 27.35 17.16 -43.98
C GLU A 347 28.59 16.94 -44.89
N LYS A 348 29.12 15.71 -44.90
CA LYS A 348 30.25 15.33 -45.80
C LYS A 348 29.85 15.47 -47.28
N GLY A 349 28.61 15.14 -47.67
CA GLY A 349 28.10 15.30 -49.02
C GLY A 349 27.95 16.77 -49.38
N ALA A 350 27.50 17.62 -48.49
CA ALA A 350 27.39 19.07 -48.69
C ALA A 350 28.77 19.75 -48.81
N SER A 351 29.75 19.33 -48.03
CA SER A 351 31.13 19.83 -48.13
C SER A 351 31.80 19.45 -49.45
N ARG A 352 31.59 18.22 -49.95
CA ARG A 352 32.08 17.78 -51.29
C ARG A 352 31.44 18.52 -52.47
N ARG A 353 30.25 19.09 -52.32
CA ARG A 353 29.58 19.89 -53.38
C ARG A 353 29.97 21.36 -53.35
N ARG A 354 30.69 21.85 -52.35
CA ARG A 354 31.17 23.22 -52.22
C ARG A 354 32.66 23.39 -52.63
N ASN A 355 33.40 22.28 -52.81
CA ASN A 355 34.71 22.21 -53.43
C ASN A 355 34.62 21.70 -54.88
#